data_b3138c1279a19f6689e174cd7c5feaed
#
_entry.id   b3138c1279a19f6689e174cd7c5feaed
#
_cell.length_a   1.000
_cell.length_b   1.000
_cell.length_c   1.000
_cell.angle_alpha   90.00
_cell.angle_beta   90.00
_cell.angle_gamma   90.00
#
_symmetry.space_group_name_H-M   'P 1'
#
loop_
_entity.id
_entity.type
_entity.pdbx_description
1 polymer ?
#
loop_
_entity_poly.entity_id
_entity_poly.type
_entity_poly.pdbx_seq_one_letter_code
_entity_poly.pdbx_strand_id
1 'polypeptide(L)'
;MKFEGTDGWIWVTRGPIVASNPEFLTTPLAADAIRLYESNDHMGNFFNCIRTRKAPICEAEIGHRSASLCHLGVLSLRLGRKLQWNPETEQFVGGD
;
A
#
# COMPACT_ATOMS: atom_id res chain seq x y z
N MET A 1 -3.87 -2.21 -9.34
CA MET A 1 -2.43 -1.94 -9.11
C MET A 1 -1.66 -3.20 -9.50
N LYS A 2 -0.48 -3.05 -10.12
CA LYS A 2 0.39 -4.18 -10.47
C LYS A 2 1.71 -4.03 -9.75
N PHE A 3 2.16 -5.08 -9.09
CA PHE A 3 3.48 -5.18 -8.47
C PHE A 3 4.33 -6.10 -9.32
N GLU A 4 5.48 -5.64 -9.76
CA GLU A 4 6.42 -6.42 -10.57
C GLU A 4 7.72 -6.63 -9.78
N GLY A 5 8.11 -7.88 -9.65
CA GLY A 5 9.36 -8.32 -9.02
C GLY A 5 10.22 -9.12 -10.00
N THR A 6 11.36 -9.62 -9.52
CA THR A 6 12.29 -10.43 -10.31
C THR A 6 11.71 -11.77 -10.74
N ASP A 7 10.84 -12.35 -9.92
CA ASP A 7 10.32 -13.72 -10.12
C ASP A 7 8.93 -13.72 -10.77
N GLY A 8 8.33 -12.54 -10.93
CA GLY A 8 7.03 -12.39 -11.57
C GLY A 8 6.28 -11.15 -11.11
N TRP A 9 4.96 -11.17 -11.29
CA TRP A 9 4.10 -10.05 -10.93
C TRP A 9 2.82 -10.52 -10.26
N ILE A 10 2.23 -9.63 -9.46
CA ILE A 10 0.89 -9.76 -8.88
C ILE A 10 0.08 -8.51 -9.22
N TRP A 11 -1.12 -8.69 -9.74
CA TRP A 11 -2.07 -7.63 -10.02
C TRP A 11 -3.25 -7.69 -9.06
N VAL A 12 -3.55 -6.57 -8.41
CA VAL A 12 -4.54 -6.47 -7.35
C VAL A 12 -5.56 -5.37 -7.68
N THR A 13 -6.83 -5.69 -7.49
CA THR A 13 -7.94 -4.73 -7.51
C THR A 13 -8.78 -4.84 -6.25
N ARG A 14 -9.92 -4.16 -6.20
CA ARG A 14 -10.90 -4.32 -5.12
C ARG A 14 -11.64 -5.67 -5.14
N GLY A 15 -11.44 -6.45 -6.17
CA GLY A 15 -12.04 -7.78 -6.32
C GLY A 15 -10.94 -8.83 -6.58
N PRO A 16 -10.69 -9.19 -7.85
CA PRO A 16 -9.76 -10.25 -8.16
C PRO A 16 -8.30 -9.88 -7.88
N ILE A 17 -7.55 -10.91 -7.49
CA ILE A 17 -6.10 -10.93 -7.43
C ILE A 17 -5.62 -11.91 -8.49
N VAL A 18 -4.68 -11.49 -9.34
CA VAL A 18 -4.09 -12.32 -10.40
C VAL A 18 -2.58 -12.25 -10.30
N ALA A 19 -1.91 -13.36 -10.48
CA ALA A 19 -0.46 -13.46 -10.47
C ALA A 19 0.06 -14.12 -11.75
N SER A 20 1.32 -13.81 -12.11
CA SER A 20 2.03 -14.47 -13.22
C SER A 20 2.23 -15.95 -12.97
N ASN A 21 2.43 -16.35 -11.72
CA ASN A 21 2.45 -17.73 -11.25
C ASN A 21 1.37 -17.91 -10.18
N PRO A 22 0.41 -18.82 -10.36
CA PRO A 22 -0.64 -19.12 -9.38
C PRO A 22 -0.12 -19.51 -8.00
N GLU A 23 1.06 -20.09 -7.91
CA GLU A 23 1.70 -20.47 -6.65
C GLU A 23 1.93 -19.27 -5.72
N PHE A 24 2.13 -18.08 -6.25
CA PHE A 24 2.27 -16.86 -5.44
C PHE A 24 1.04 -16.55 -4.58
N LEU A 25 -0.12 -17.06 -4.99
CA LEU A 25 -1.39 -16.84 -4.28
C LEU A 25 -1.77 -18.01 -3.36
N THR A 26 -1.17 -19.17 -3.56
CA THR A 26 -1.57 -20.41 -2.88
C THR A 26 -0.51 -20.96 -1.93
N THR A 27 0.75 -20.63 -2.15
CA THR A 27 1.85 -21.09 -1.27
C THR A 27 1.71 -20.45 0.12
N PRO A 28 1.68 -21.24 1.19
CA PRO A 28 1.63 -20.70 2.53
C PRO A 28 2.85 -19.81 2.82
N LEU A 29 2.59 -18.69 3.48
CA LEU A 29 3.68 -17.82 3.93
C LEU A 29 4.53 -18.53 4.98
N ALA A 30 5.86 -18.35 4.92
CA ALA A 30 6.80 -18.83 5.91
C ALA A 30 6.43 -18.34 7.33
N ALA A 31 6.88 -19.05 8.36
CA ALA A 31 6.52 -18.72 9.75
C ALA A 31 7.02 -17.32 10.18
N ASP A 32 8.13 -16.88 9.62
CA ASP A 32 8.79 -15.59 9.85
C ASP A 32 8.37 -14.50 8.86
N ALA A 33 7.44 -14.79 7.94
CA ALA A 33 6.96 -13.80 6.97
C ALA A 33 6.21 -12.65 7.65
N ILE A 34 6.39 -11.46 7.12
CA ILE A 34 5.66 -10.27 7.55
C ILE A 34 4.17 -10.48 7.28
N ARG A 35 3.36 -10.38 8.34
CA ARG A 35 1.90 -10.45 8.26
C ARG A 35 1.30 -9.09 8.53
N LEU A 36 0.40 -8.68 7.64
CA LEU A 36 -0.31 -7.43 7.82
C LEU A 36 -1.46 -7.60 8.81
N TYR A 37 -1.89 -6.49 9.39
CA TYR A 37 -3.10 -6.43 10.20
C TYR A 37 -4.30 -6.88 9.36
N GLU A 38 -5.04 -7.86 9.83
CA GLU A 38 -6.22 -8.39 9.15
C GLU A 38 -7.51 -7.85 9.79
N SER A 39 -8.42 -7.37 8.96
CA SER A 39 -9.76 -6.97 9.37
C SER A 39 -10.75 -7.16 8.22
N ASN A 40 -11.81 -7.92 8.46
CA ASN A 40 -12.89 -8.16 7.51
C ASN A 40 -14.12 -7.24 7.74
N ASP A 41 -14.07 -6.42 8.77
CA ASP A 41 -15.11 -5.43 9.10
C ASP A 41 -14.45 -4.08 9.38
N HIS A 42 -14.42 -3.22 8.38
CA HIS A 42 -13.76 -1.91 8.45
C HIS A 42 -14.42 -0.99 9.50
N MET A 43 -15.73 -0.93 9.53
CA MET A 43 -16.45 -0.07 10.48
C MET A 43 -16.40 -0.63 11.90
N GLY A 44 -16.56 -1.94 12.06
CA GLY A 44 -16.40 -2.61 13.35
C GLY A 44 -14.99 -2.45 13.91
N ASN A 45 -13.96 -2.54 13.07
CA ASN A 45 -12.57 -2.25 13.46
C ASN A 45 -12.43 -0.81 13.98
N PHE A 46 -12.94 0.18 13.24
CA PHE A 46 -12.91 1.58 13.65
C PHE A 46 -13.58 1.82 15.01
N PHE A 47 -14.83 1.36 15.21
CA PHE A 47 -15.53 1.52 16.47
C PHE A 47 -14.87 0.77 17.64
N ASN A 48 -14.32 -0.42 17.37
CA ASN A 48 -13.59 -1.16 18.39
C ASN A 48 -12.31 -0.42 18.81
N CYS A 49 -11.59 0.18 17.86
CA CYS A 49 -10.38 0.95 18.14
C CYS A 49 -10.68 2.23 18.92
N ILE A 50 -11.81 2.90 18.69
CA ILE A 50 -12.27 4.00 19.53
C ILE A 50 -12.43 3.56 20.99
N ARG A 51 -13.05 2.41 21.22
CA ARG A 51 -13.29 1.88 22.60
C ARG A 51 -12.02 1.40 23.27
N THR A 52 -11.17 0.71 22.53
CA THR A 52 -9.96 0.06 23.08
C THR A 52 -8.73 0.94 23.04
N ARG A 53 -8.78 2.07 22.31
CA ARG A 53 -7.64 2.98 22.05
C ARG A 53 -6.47 2.30 21.34
N LYS A 54 -6.72 1.22 20.61
CA LYS A 54 -5.75 0.57 19.75
C LYS A 54 -5.73 1.22 18.37
N ALA A 55 -4.60 1.09 17.66
CA ALA A 55 -4.48 1.55 16.28
C ALA A 55 -5.44 0.78 15.36
N PRO A 56 -6.21 1.45 14.48
CA PRO A 56 -7.04 0.80 13.48
C PRO A 56 -6.18 0.23 12.34
N ILE A 57 -6.78 -0.67 11.54
CA ILE A 57 -6.10 -1.24 10.35
C ILE A 57 -5.64 -0.16 9.36
N CYS A 58 -6.35 0.96 9.31
CA CYS A 58 -6.02 2.10 8.46
C CYS A 58 -5.86 3.35 9.34
N GLU A 59 -4.74 3.43 10.04
CA GLU A 59 -4.37 4.61 10.80
C GLU A 59 -3.99 5.79 9.88
N ALA A 60 -3.93 7.00 10.44
CA ALA A 60 -3.72 8.22 9.68
C ALA A 60 -2.42 8.21 8.85
N GLU A 61 -1.34 7.65 9.39
CA GLU A 61 -0.06 7.52 8.69
C GLU A 61 -0.18 6.62 7.44
N ILE A 62 -0.84 5.48 7.55
CA ILE A 62 -1.09 4.58 6.40
C ILE A 62 -1.92 5.29 5.33
N GLY A 63 -2.98 5.98 5.75
CA GLY A 63 -3.83 6.77 4.86
C GLY A 63 -3.05 7.88 4.16
N HIS A 64 -2.24 8.62 4.91
CA HIS A 64 -1.39 9.70 4.40
C HIS A 64 -0.39 9.18 3.35
N ARG A 65 0.37 8.13 3.65
CA ARG A 65 1.35 7.54 2.72
C ARG A 65 0.69 7.02 1.45
N SER A 66 -0.45 6.36 1.57
CA SER A 66 -1.21 5.86 0.41
C SER A 66 -1.72 6.98 -0.48
N ALA A 67 -2.26 8.05 0.10
CA ALA A 67 -2.72 9.23 -0.64
C ALA A 67 -1.56 9.97 -1.30
N SER A 68 -0.44 10.15 -0.60
CA SER A 68 0.77 10.80 -1.12
C SER A 68 1.28 10.11 -2.38
N LEU A 69 1.34 8.77 -2.40
CA LEU A 69 1.74 8.00 -3.57
C LEU A 69 0.84 8.30 -4.79
N CYS A 70 -0.46 8.36 -4.57
CA CYS A 70 -1.42 8.68 -5.64
C CYS A 70 -1.22 10.12 -6.17
N HIS A 71 -1.04 11.09 -5.27
CA HIS A 71 -0.82 12.50 -5.65
C HIS A 71 0.51 12.68 -6.39
N LEU A 72 1.59 12.05 -5.97
CA LEU A 72 2.88 12.08 -6.64
C LEU A 72 2.79 11.51 -8.07
N GLY A 73 2.03 10.41 -8.25
CA GLY A 73 1.75 9.86 -9.57
C GLY A 73 1.02 10.84 -10.48
N VAL A 74 -0.02 11.49 -9.97
CA VAL A 74 -0.77 12.52 -10.73
C VAL A 74 0.11 13.72 -11.07
N LEU A 75 0.93 14.19 -10.13
CA LEU A 75 1.86 15.30 -10.37
C LEU A 75 2.89 14.94 -11.44
N SER A 76 3.49 13.76 -11.38
CA SER A 76 4.44 13.28 -12.38
C SER A 76 3.82 13.26 -13.79
N LEU A 77 2.59 12.76 -13.90
CA LEU A 77 1.85 12.74 -15.18
C LEU A 77 1.56 14.15 -15.70
N ARG A 78 1.11 15.07 -14.84
CA ARG A 78 0.82 16.46 -15.24
C ARG A 78 2.04 17.23 -15.66
N LEU A 79 3.17 17.00 -15.00
CA LEU A 79 4.43 17.65 -15.30
C LEU A 79 5.19 16.98 -16.45
N GLY A 80 4.75 15.79 -16.89
CA GLY A 80 5.38 15.02 -17.96
C GLY A 80 6.82 14.60 -17.65
N ARG A 81 7.19 14.51 -16.36
CA ARG A 81 8.55 14.16 -15.94
C ARG A 81 8.59 13.29 -14.70
N LYS A 82 9.69 12.57 -14.54
CA LYS A 82 9.98 11.80 -13.32
C LYS A 82 10.19 12.78 -12.16
N LEU A 83 9.59 12.46 -11.02
CA LEU A 83 9.78 13.17 -9.76
C LEU A 83 10.62 12.31 -8.81
N GLN A 84 11.50 12.96 -8.06
CA GLN A 84 12.20 12.34 -6.94
C GLN A 84 11.61 12.86 -5.64
N TRP A 85 11.20 11.96 -4.77
CA TRP A 85 10.55 12.26 -3.51
C TRP A 85 11.29 11.62 -2.35
N ASN A 86 11.55 12.39 -1.32
CA ASN A 86 12.06 11.87 -0.05
C ASN A 86 10.88 11.63 0.91
N PRO A 87 10.54 10.38 1.23
CA PRO A 87 9.39 10.06 2.08
C PRO A 87 9.62 10.40 3.56
N GLU A 88 10.87 10.62 4.00
CA GLU A 88 11.18 10.98 5.39
C GLU A 88 10.97 12.47 5.65
N THR A 89 11.43 13.31 4.72
CA THR A 89 11.30 14.77 4.83
C THR A 89 10.04 15.30 4.18
N GLU A 90 9.34 14.47 3.40
CA GLU A 90 8.17 14.83 2.62
C GLU A 90 8.42 16.01 1.66
N GLN A 91 9.56 15.95 0.99
CA GLN A 91 9.99 16.98 0.05
C GLN A 91 10.47 16.38 -1.27
N PHE A 92 10.33 17.16 -2.33
CA PHE A 92 10.97 16.83 -3.59
C PHE A 92 12.48 16.98 -3.50
N VAL A 93 13.20 16.01 -4.06
CA VAL A 93 14.66 16.02 -4.13
C VAL A 93 15.09 16.52 -5.50
N GLY A 94 15.94 17.53 -5.53
CA GLY A 94 16.36 18.16 -6.79
C GLY A 94 15.36 19.22 -7.23
N GLY A 95 15.77 20.46 -7.16
CA GLY A 95 14.96 21.61 -7.54
C GLY A 95 14.67 21.65 -9.05
N ASP A 96 13.63 22.32 -9.39
CA ASP A 96 12.96 22.73 -10.63
C ASP A 96 11.76 21.92 -11.02
#